data_615de500596aebe1fc030b61bcb171c8
#
_entry.id   615de500596aebe1fc030b61bcb171c8
#
_cell.length_a   1.000
_cell.length_b   1.000
_cell.length_c   1.000
_cell.angle_alpha   90.00
_cell.angle_beta   90.00
_cell.angle_gamma   90.00
#
_symmetry.space_group_name_H-M   'P 1'
#
loop_
_entity.id
_entity.type
_entity.pdbx_description
1 polymer ?
#
loop_
_entity_poly.entity_id
_entity_poly.type
_entity_poly.pdbx_seq_one_letter_code
_entity_poly.pdbx_strand_id
1 'polypeptide(L)'
;YKILNSSGTTNKKLSKIFLDSINAKNQIIALKKIVTSFLGEERLPMLIFEKNPNLIDKKKFGAKVAAILGFSIFGKNYTYVINSKNEIDYKVLNNFLEKFADNKFFIFGFTSSIYEFLIKKIDNRKIFRLFENGILFHGGGWKKLEKNEINNEIFKSKLNDKLKLSTVVNYYGVVEQTGSIFIECEKCNCFHTNIFNDVIIRDENLNPIKQNNKRGMIQVLSILPSSYPGNSILLEDEGFIVNQKNEKCDNTGKSFKIVGRIPKAEVRGCSDVWQIKNTI
;
A
#
# COMPACT_ATOMS: atom_id res chain seq x y z
N TYR A 1 14.89 17.32 -10.89
CA TYR A 1 14.32 16.61 -9.73
C TYR A 1 12.80 16.71 -9.71
N LYS A 2 12.15 15.73 -9.06
CA LYS A 2 10.71 15.75 -8.79
C LYS A 2 10.48 16.05 -7.32
N ILE A 3 9.39 16.76 -7.00
CA ILE A 3 8.98 16.99 -5.61
C ILE A 3 7.78 16.12 -5.32
N LEU A 4 7.90 15.24 -4.33
CA LEU A 4 6.79 14.50 -3.75
C LEU A 4 6.40 15.15 -2.42
N ASN A 5 5.13 15.13 -2.09
CA ASN A 5 4.63 15.65 -0.82
C ASN A 5 4.07 14.50 0.03
N SER A 6 4.42 14.47 1.31
CA SER A 6 3.79 13.56 2.28
C SER A 6 2.37 14.01 2.62
N SER A 7 1.61 13.16 3.34
CA SER A 7 0.26 13.49 3.80
C SER A 7 0.21 14.56 4.91
N GLY A 8 1.35 14.89 5.52
CA GLY A 8 1.48 15.83 6.64
C GLY A 8 0.71 15.36 7.89
N THR A 9 1.41 15.09 8.98
CA THR A 9 0.78 14.57 10.20
C THR A 9 0.80 15.58 11.33
N THR A 10 1.87 16.36 11.42
CA THR A 10 2.07 17.33 12.51
C THR A 10 2.08 18.74 11.96
N ASN A 11 1.33 19.67 12.55
CA ASN A 11 1.32 21.11 12.21
C ASN A 11 0.95 21.46 10.75
N LYS A 12 0.18 20.66 10.03
CA LYS A 12 -0.26 20.91 8.64
C LYS A 12 0.87 21.15 7.62
N LYS A 13 2.13 20.94 8.00
CA LYS A 13 3.26 21.06 7.07
C LYS A 13 3.48 19.74 6.36
N LEU A 14 3.45 19.77 5.02
CA LEU A 14 3.77 18.61 4.18
C LEU A 14 5.29 18.47 4.11
N SER A 15 5.81 17.26 4.32
CA SER A 15 7.21 16.97 4.01
C SER A 15 7.41 17.05 2.50
N LYS A 16 8.46 17.74 2.06
CA LYS A 16 8.85 17.81 0.65
C LYS A 16 10.04 16.89 0.42
N ILE A 17 9.89 15.97 -0.52
CA ILE A 17 10.88 14.96 -0.89
C ILE A 17 11.43 15.36 -2.25
N PHE A 18 12.72 15.73 -2.31
CA PHE A 18 13.40 16.16 -3.53
C PHE A 18 14.06 14.94 -4.18
N LEU A 19 13.40 14.36 -5.16
CA LEU A 19 13.82 13.14 -5.81
C LEU A 19 14.59 13.45 -7.10
N ASP A 20 15.89 13.17 -7.13
CA ASP A 20 16.70 13.23 -8.34
C ASP A 20 16.52 11.99 -9.23
N SER A 21 17.10 12.00 -10.42
CA SER A 21 16.96 10.92 -11.39
C SER A 21 17.67 9.62 -10.95
N ILE A 22 18.77 9.72 -10.23
CA ILE A 22 19.55 8.56 -9.74
C ILE A 22 18.76 7.86 -8.65
N ASN A 23 18.28 8.62 -7.66
CA ASN A 23 17.49 8.08 -6.59
C ASN A 23 16.16 7.48 -7.12
N ALA A 24 15.48 8.17 -8.05
CA ALA A 24 14.27 7.65 -8.69
C ALA A 24 14.51 6.31 -9.40
N LYS A 25 15.65 6.17 -10.11
CA LYS A 25 16.04 4.92 -10.75
C LYS A 25 16.28 3.80 -9.73
N ASN A 26 17.00 4.09 -8.65
CA ASN A 26 17.28 3.11 -7.59
C ASN A 26 15.98 2.64 -6.91
N GLN A 27 15.05 3.56 -6.65
CA GLN A 27 13.73 3.23 -6.11
C GLN A 27 12.93 2.29 -7.03
N ILE A 28 12.97 2.52 -8.34
CA ILE A 28 12.31 1.65 -9.32
C ILE A 28 12.95 0.26 -9.34
N ILE A 29 14.28 0.17 -9.30
CA ILE A 29 15.02 -1.11 -9.28
C ILE A 29 14.65 -1.90 -8.01
N ALA A 30 14.64 -1.26 -6.85
CA ALA A 30 14.27 -1.90 -5.60
C ALA A 30 12.81 -2.38 -5.62
N LEU A 31 11.89 -1.52 -6.03
CA LEU A 31 10.48 -1.88 -6.13
C LEU A 31 10.26 -3.06 -7.09
N LYS A 32 10.94 -3.08 -8.23
CA LYS A 32 10.92 -4.23 -9.15
C LYS A 32 11.38 -5.50 -8.46
N LYS A 33 12.53 -5.51 -7.79
CA LYS A 33 13.04 -6.70 -7.09
C LYS A 33 12.06 -7.25 -6.05
N ILE A 34 11.33 -6.37 -5.35
CA ILE A 34 10.36 -6.78 -4.34
C ILE A 34 9.08 -7.34 -4.98
N VAL A 35 8.56 -6.69 -6.00
CA VAL A 35 7.21 -6.96 -6.54
C VAL A 35 7.20 -8.06 -7.60
N THR A 36 8.28 -8.22 -8.36
CA THR A 36 8.37 -9.21 -9.44
C THR A 36 8.19 -10.66 -8.95
N SER A 37 8.56 -10.95 -7.70
CA SER A 37 8.32 -12.28 -7.10
C SER A 37 6.84 -12.66 -7.04
N PHE A 38 5.94 -11.68 -7.06
CA PHE A 38 4.48 -11.88 -7.02
C PHE A 38 3.83 -11.75 -8.40
N LEU A 39 4.23 -10.74 -9.17
CA LEU A 39 3.62 -10.41 -10.46
C LEU A 39 4.27 -11.10 -11.66
N GLY A 40 5.52 -11.61 -11.49
CA GLY A 40 6.35 -12.04 -12.61
C GLY A 40 7.08 -10.87 -13.28
N GLU A 41 7.86 -11.19 -14.33
CA GLU A 41 8.68 -10.21 -15.06
C GLU A 41 7.86 -9.40 -16.08
N GLU A 42 6.76 -9.96 -16.56
CA GLU A 42 5.94 -9.33 -17.59
C GLU A 42 4.97 -8.30 -16.99
N ARG A 43 4.72 -7.25 -17.75
CA ARG A 43 3.68 -6.27 -17.41
C ARG A 43 2.30 -6.87 -17.65
N LEU A 44 1.45 -6.85 -16.64
CA LEU A 44 0.09 -7.40 -16.67
C LEU A 44 -0.96 -6.33 -17.03
N PRO A 45 -2.10 -6.69 -17.66
CA PRO A 45 -3.25 -5.79 -17.71
C PRO A 45 -3.59 -5.30 -16.30
N MET A 46 -3.80 -3.99 -16.12
CA MET A 46 -3.90 -3.40 -14.77
C MET A 46 -5.24 -2.75 -14.51
N LEU A 47 -5.96 -3.27 -13.52
CA LEU A 47 -7.23 -2.79 -13.00
C LEU A 47 -7.00 -1.96 -11.74
N ILE A 48 -7.42 -0.70 -11.72
CA ILE A 48 -7.08 0.25 -10.66
C ILE A 48 -8.36 0.76 -9.98
N PHE A 49 -8.53 0.41 -8.69
CA PHE A 49 -9.66 0.85 -7.87
C PHE A 49 -9.42 2.23 -7.24
N GLU A 50 -8.98 3.17 -8.08
CA GLU A 50 -8.74 4.57 -7.73
C GLU A 50 -9.14 5.48 -8.89
N LYS A 51 -9.29 6.79 -8.60
CA LYS A 51 -9.50 7.78 -9.66
C LYS A 51 -8.25 7.93 -10.51
N ASN A 52 -8.46 8.17 -11.82
CA ASN A 52 -7.35 8.42 -12.72
C ASN A 52 -6.55 9.68 -12.29
N PRO A 53 -5.24 9.57 -12.02
CA PRO A 53 -4.40 10.70 -11.64
C PRO A 53 -4.37 11.84 -12.67
N ASN A 54 -4.57 11.55 -13.95
CA ASN A 54 -4.59 12.56 -15.02
C ASN A 54 -5.80 13.50 -14.94
N LEU A 55 -6.85 13.09 -14.22
CA LEU A 55 -8.03 13.92 -13.94
C LEU A 55 -7.82 14.81 -12.70
N ILE A 56 -6.63 14.77 -12.11
CA ILE A 56 -6.28 15.44 -10.87
C ILE A 56 -5.36 16.61 -11.19
N ASP A 57 -5.60 17.75 -10.55
CA ASP A 57 -4.73 18.93 -10.64
C ASP A 57 -3.28 18.55 -10.33
N LYS A 58 -2.36 18.81 -11.25
CA LYS A 58 -0.92 18.51 -11.12
C LYS A 58 -0.27 19.11 -9.86
N LYS A 59 -0.88 20.15 -9.28
CA LYS A 59 -0.43 20.76 -8.01
C LYS A 59 -0.74 19.89 -6.77
N LYS A 60 -1.53 18.81 -6.94
CA LYS A 60 -1.96 17.91 -5.86
C LYS A 60 -1.24 16.55 -5.91
N PHE A 61 0.01 16.53 -6.34
CA PHE A 61 0.82 15.30 -6.41
C PHE A 61 1.16 14.85 -4.98
N GLY A 62 0.32 14.00 -4.41
CA GLY A 62 0.48 13.44 -3.07
C GLY A 62 0.91 11.97 -3.10
N ALA A 63 1.12 11.40 -1.92
CA ALA A 63 1.53 10.00 -1.72
C ALA A 63 0.65 8.99 -2.47
N LYS A 64 -0.66 9.27 -2.61
CA LYS A 64 -1.60 8.42 -3.34
C LYS A 64 -1.24 8.31 -4.82
N VAL A 65 -0.99 9.44 -5.47
CA VAL A 65 -0.59 9.47 -6.89
C VAL A 65 0.79 8.84 -7.07
N ALA A 66 1.72 9.09 -6.15
CA ALA A 66 3.04 8.48 -6.18
C ALA A 66 2.97 6.94 -6.11
N ALA A 67 2.10 6.38 -5.27
CA ALA A 67 1.91 4.94 -5.17
C ALA A 67 1.29 4.37 -6.47
N ILE A 68 0.23 4.97 -7.01
CA ILE A 68 -0.39 4.53 -8.28
C ILE A 68 0.67 4.52 -9.39
N LEU A 69 1.45 5.60 -9.54
CA LEU A 69 2.49 5.70 -10.55
C LEU A 69 3.65 4.73 -10.31
N GLY A 70 4.03 4.51 -9.04
CA GLY A 70 5.05 3.53 -8.67
C GLY A 70 4.66 2.11 -9.10
N PHE A 71 3.44 1.69 -8.80
CA PHE A 71 2.95 0.36 -9.18
C PHE A 71 2.57 0.25 -10.67
N SER A 72 2.33 1.35 -11.36
CA SER A 72 2.00 1.32 -12.79
C SER A 72 3.12 0.77 -13.68
N ILE A 73 4.37 0.75 -13.20
CA ILE A 73 5.48 0.15 -13.94
C ILE A 73 5.29 -1.35 -14.22
N PHE A 74 4.48 -2.04 -13.41
CA PHE A 74 4.12 -3.46 -13.56
C PHE A 74 2.87 -3.67 -14.43
N GLY A 75 2.18 -2.59 -14.77
CA GLY A 75 0.93 -2.63 -15.52
C GLY A 75 1.07 -2.29 -16.99
N LYS A 76 0.13 -2.79 -17.78
CA LYS A 76 -0.21 -2.34 -19.16
C LYS A 76 -1.73 -2.23 -19.24
N ASN A 77 -2.26 -1.56 -20.27
CA ASN A 77 -3.72 -1.41 -20.46
C ASN A 77 -4.43 -0.90 -19.18
N TYR A 78 -3.90 0.19 -18.60
CA TYR A 78 -4.41 0.75 -17.36
C TYR A 78 -5.90 1.07 -17.42
N THR A 79 -6.67 0.50 -16.52
CA THR A 79 -8.11 0.68 -16.42
C THR A 79 -8.48 1.20 -15.03
N TYR A 80 -8.88 2.47 -14.97
CA TYR A 80 -9.35 3.12 -13.74
C TYR A 80 -10.87 2.97 -13.64
N VAL A 81 -11.34 2.24 -12.62
CA VAL A 81 -12.76 1.92 -12.48
C VAL A 81 -13.55 2.88 -11.61
N ILE A 82 -12.89 3.87 -10.99
CA ILE A 82 -13.57 4.88 -10.17
C ILE A 82 -13.72 6.17 -10.96
N ASN A 83 -14.96 6.57 -11.22
CA ASN A 83 -15.29 7.76 -11.96
C ASN A 83 -15.11 9.06 -11.13
N SER A 84 -15.33 10.22 -11.75
CA SER A 84 -15.23 11.53 -11.10
C SER A 84 -16.18 11.70 -9.91
N LYS A 85 -17.36 11.04 -9.93
CA LYS A 85 -18.36 11.05 -8.85
C LYS A 85 -18.03 10.11 -7.69
N ASN A 86 -16.88 9.44 -7.70
CA ASN A 86 -16.47 8.46 -6.70
C ASN A 86 -17.35 7.19 -6.68
N GLU A 87 -17.75 6.74 -7.86
CA GLU A 87 -18.56 5.55 -8.06
C GLU A 87 -17.82 4.57 -8.98
N ILE A 88 -18.22 3.29 -8.96
CA ILE A 88 -17.70 2.29 -9.91
C ILE A 88 -18.33 2.54 -11.28
N ASP A 89 -17.47 2.66 -12.30
CA ASP A 89 -17.89 2.57 -13.68
C ASP A 89 -18.00 1.09 -14.08
N TYR A 90 -19.18 0.53 -13.93
CA TYR A 90 -19.44 -0.88 -14.23
C TYR A 90 -19.23 -1.24 -15.71
N LYS A 91 -19.42 -0.31 -16.65
CA LYS A 91 -19.15 -0.54 -18.06
C LYS A 91 -17.67 -0.74 -18.29
N VAL A 92 -16.85 0.13 -17.72
CA VAL A 92 -15.38 0.03 -17.78
C VAL A 92 -14.88 -1.25 -17.10
N LEU A 93 -15.43 -1.58 -15.93
CA LEU A 93 -15.08 -2.79 -15.18
C LEU A 93 -15.40 -4.06 -15.98
N ASN A 94 -16.62 -4.18 -16.50
CA ASN A 94 -17.06 -5.35 -17.27
C ASN A 94 -16.22 -5.52 -18.55
N ASN A 95 -15.99 -4.45 -19.31
CA ASN A 95 -15.15 -4.50 -20.49
C ASN A 95 -13.71 -4.98 -20.18
N PHE A 96 -13.16 -4.59 -19.03
CA PHE A 96 -11.85 -5.07 -18.61
C PHE A 96 -11.88 -6.56 -18.30
N LEU A 97 -12.84 -6.99 -17.49
CA LEU A 97 -12.95 -8.40 -17.07
C LEU A 97 -13.24 -9.32 -18.27
N GLU A 98 -14.16 -8.96 -19.15
CA GLU A 98 -14.45 -9.71 -20.39
C GLU A 98 -13.21 -9.89 -21.26
N LYS A 99 -12.31 -8.93 -21.28
CA LYS A 99 -11.11 -8.95 -22.11
C LYS A 99 -9.93 -9.69 -21.50
N PHE A 100 -9.78 -9.67 -20.17
CA PHE A 100 -8.54 -10.06 -19.52
C PHE A 100 -8.70 -11.15 -18.44
N ALA A 101 -9.92 -11.53 -18.04
CA ALA A 101 -10.15 -12.44 -16.92
C ALA A 101 -9.61 -13.87 -17.14
N ASP A 102 -9.44 -14.32 -18.37
CA ASP A 102 -8.91 -15.64 -18.69
C ASP A 102 -7.40 -15.78 -18.39
N ASN A 103 -6.71 -14.67 -18.19
CA ASN A 103 -5.28 -14.61 -17.93
C ASN A 103 -5.00 -13.87 -16.63
N LYS A 104 -3.76 -13.96 -16.15
CA LYS A 104 -3.31 -13.15 -15.00
C LYS A 104 -3.43 -11.66 -15.29
N PHE A 105 -3.99 -10.92 -14.34
CA PHE A 105 -4.05 -9.47 -14.38
C PHE A 105 -3.76 -8.88 -12.99
N PHE A 106 -3.30 -7.66 -12.98
CA PHE A 106 -2.88 -6.94 -11.78
C PHE A 106 -4.00 -6.03 -11.30
N ILE A 107 -4.39 -6.14 -10.02
CA ILE A 107 -5.36 -5.27 -9.36
C ILE A 107 -4.61 -4.41 -8.35
N PHE A 108 -4.82 -3.10 -8.41
CA PHE A 108 -4.24 -2.15 -7.47
C PHE A 108 -5.30 -1.24 -6.85
N GLY A 109 -5.17 -1.01 -5.54
CA GLY A 109 -5.97 -0.01 -4.82
C GLY A 109 -5.53 0.13 -3.37
N PHE A 110 -5.89 1.26 -2.74
CA PHE A 110 -5.68 1.38 -1.30
C PHE A 110 -6.67 0.49 -0.54
N THR A 111 -6.27 -0.02 0.63
CA THR A 111 -7.09 -0.92 1.44
C THR A 111 -8.52 -0.41 1.63
N SER A 112 -8.68 0.89 1.95
CA SER A 112 -10.00 1.51 2.09
C SER A 112 -10.80 1.55 0.79
N SER A 113 -10.16 1.79 -0.34
CA SER A 113 -10.82 1.79 -1.67
C SER A 113 -11.24 0.39 -2.09
N ILE A 114 -10.36 -0.60 -1.89
CA ILE A 114 -10.67 -2.01 -2.16
C ILE A 114 -11.85 -2.46 -1.29
N TYR A 115 -11.86 -2.13 -0.01
CA TYR A 115 -12.99 -2.46 0.87
C TYR A 115 -14.29 -1.81 0.41
N GLU A 116 -14.27 -0.51 0.16
CA GLU A 116 -15.47 0.25 -0.21
C GLU A 116 -16.02 -0.15 -1.58
N PHE A 117 -15.17 -0.29 -2.57
CA PHE A 117 -15.60 -0.54 -3.94
C PHE A 117 -15.68 -2.02 -4.27
N LEU A 118 -14.62 -2.78 -4.02
CA LEU A 118 -14.54 -4.18 -4.45
C LEU A 118 -15.33 -5.10 -3.51
N ILE A 119 -15.22 -4.90 -2.18
CA ILE A 119 -15.89 -5.75 -1.21
C ILE A 119 -17.36 -5.37 -1.02
N LYS A 120 -17.65 -4.08 -0.78
CA LYS A 120 -19.02 -3.65 -0.45
C LYS A 120 -19.91 -3.43 -1.67
N LYS A 121 -19.43 -2.72 -2.71
CA LYS A 121 -20.31 -2.23 -3.79
C LYS A 121 -20.48 -3.20 -4.93
N ILE A 122 -19.48 -4.01 -5.27
CA ILE A 122 -19.68 -5.03 -6.30
C ILE A 122 -20.53 -6.16 -5.70
N ASP A 123 -21.76 -6.29 -6.18
CA ASP A 123 -22.70 -7.34 -5.71
C ASP A 123 -23.24 -8.21 -6.87
N ASN A 124 -22.51 -8.31 -7.96
CA ASN A 124 -22.85 -9.17 -9.08
C ASN A 124 -22.07 -10.47 -9.04
N ARG A 125 -22.71 -11.56 -8.61
CA ARG A 125 -22.09 -12.88 -8.50
C ARG A 125 -21.51 -13.41 -9.82
N LYS A 126 -22.08 -13.01 -10.96
CA LYS A 126 -21.58 -13.44 -12.27
C LYS A 126 -20.16 -12.96 -12.56
N ILE A 127 -19.80 -11.78 -12.07
CA ILE A 127 -18.45 -11.23 -12.30
C ILE A 127 -17.43 -11.70 -11.26
N PHE A 128 -17.84 -12.29 -10.14
CA PHE A 128 -16.89 -12.70 -9.09
C PHE A 128 -15.87 -13.72 -9.60
N ARG A 129 -16.29 -14.69 -10.41
CA ARG A 129 -15.41 -15.69 -11.01
C ARG A 129 -14.37 -15.08 -11.95
N LEU A 130 -14.69 -13.96 -12.56
CA LEU A 130 -13.77 -13.25 -13.45
C LEU A 130 -12.57 -12.62 -12.72
N PHE A 131 -12.59 -12.60 -11.39
CA PHE A 131 -11.48 -12.13 -10.57
C PHE A 131 -10.48 -13.23 -10.17
N GLU A 132 -10.76 -14.51 -10.43
CA GLU A 132 -9.96 -15.64 -9.94
C GLU A 132 -8.48 -15.58 -10.38
N ASN A 133 -8.19 -15.07 -11.58
CA ASN A 133 -6.82 -14.86 -12.07
C ASN A 133 -6.21 -13.52 -11.66
N GLY A 134 -6.91 -12.72 -10.86
CA GLY A 134 -6.44 -11.42 -10.39
C GLY A 134 -5.41 -11.54 -9.28
N ILE A 135 -4.36 -10.75 -9.37
CA ILE A 135 -3.34 -10.55 -8.32
C ILE A 135 -3.56 -9.16 -7.74
N LEU A 136 -4.03 -9.09 -6.49
CA LEU A 136 -4.32 -7.84 -5.81
C LEU A 136 -3.12 -7.37 -4.98
N PHE A 137 -2.67 -6.14 -5.22
CA PHE A 137 -1.83 -5.39 -4.29
C PHE A 137 -2.64 -4.29 -3.64
N HIS A 138 -2.67 -4.29 -2.32
CA HIS A 138 -3.31 -3.23 -1.55
C HIS A 138 -2.39 -2.76 -0.42
N GLY A 139 -2.58 -1.54 0.03
CA GLY A 139 -1.81 -0.96 1.11
C GLY A 139 -2.45 0.32 1.62
N GLY A 140 -1.77 0.97 2.58
CA GLY A 140 -2.33 2.14 3.26
C GLY A 140 -3.15 1.78 4.49
N GLY A 141 -3.31 2.77 5.38
CA GLY A 141 -3.83 2.52 6.73
C GLY A 141 -5.28 2.05 6.80
N TRP A 142 -5.57 1.31 7.83
CA TRP A 142 -6.88 0.75 8.18
C TRP A 142 -7.85 1.78 8.80
N LYS A 143 -7.40 2.98 9.13
CA LYS A 143 -8.07 4.00 9.95
C LYS A 143 -9.55 4.23 9.68
N LYS A 144 -9.94 4.25 8.40
CA LYS A 144 -11.36 4.39 8.04
C LYS A 144 -12.15 3.12 8.27
N LEU A 145 -11.47 1.99 8.35
CA LEU A 145 -12.07 0.67 8.52
C LEU A 145 -12.10 0.24 9.98
N GLU A 146 -11.19 0.75 10.82
CA GLU A 146 -11.18 0.52 12.28
C GLU A 146 -12.50 0.92 12.93
N LYS A 147 -13.09 2.03 12.48
CA LYS A 147 -14.43 2.45 12.93
C LYS A 147 -15.54 1.45 12.60
N ASN A 148 -15.30 0.54 11.66
CA ASN A 148 -16.23 -0.52 11.25
C ASN A 148 -15.78 -1.90 11.76
N GLU A 149 -14.85 -1.95 12.72
CA GLU A 149 -14.27 -3.19 13.27
C GLU A 149 -13.62 -4.10 12.21
N ILE A 150 -13.16 -3.51 11.10
CA ILE A 150 -12.51 -4.25 10.03
C ILE A 150 -11.01 -4.28 10.25
N ASN A 151 -10.50 -5.45 10.60
CA ASN A 151 -9.06 -5.75 10.66
C ASN A 151 -8.60 -6.50 9.39
N ASN A 152 -7.30 -6.82 9.34
CA ASN A 152 -6.68 -7.49 8.20
C ASN A 152 -7.27 -8.89 7.93
N GLU A 153 -7.57 -9.65 8.98
CA GLU A 153 -8.12 -11.01 8.88
C GLU A 153 -9.54 -10.99 8.30
N ILE A 154 -10.40 -10.11 8.82
CA ILE A 154 -11.76 -9.91 8.30
C ILE A 154 -11.73 -9.44 6.86
N PHE A 155 -10.82 -8.55 6.51
CA PHE A 155 -10.66 -8.06 5.14
C PHE A 155 -10.28 -9.20 4.17
N LYS A 156 -9.25 -9.99 4.52
CA LYS A 156 -8.80 -11.14 3.71
C LYS A 156 -9.90 -12.19 3.56
N SER A 157 -10.61 -12.53 4.66
CA SER A 157 -11.75 -13.46 4.62
C SER A 157 -12.82 -12.97 3.64
N LYS A 158 -13.25 -11.71 3.77
CA LYS A 158 -14.27 -11.14 2.87
C LYS A 158 -13.85 -11.12 1.39
N LEU A 159 -12.56 -10.87 1.11
CA LEU A 159 -12.05 -10.96 -0.26
C LEU A 159 -12.09 -12.38 -0.79
N ASN A 160 -11.60 -13.33 -0.01
CA ASN A 160 -11.54 -14.73 -0.41
C ASN A 160 -12.94 -15.34 -0.61
N ASP A 161 -13.86 -15.07 0.33
CA ASP A 161 -15.24 -15.56 0.26
C ASP A 161 -15.96 -15.04 -0.99
N LYS A 162 -15.62 -13.83 -1.42
CA LYS A 162 -16.31 -13.15 -2.51
C LYS A 162 -15.68 -13.38 -3.88
N LEU A 163 -14.34 -13.32 -3.99
CA LEU A 163 -13.66 -13.18 -5.29
C LEU A 163 -12.71 -14.32 -5.62
N LYS A 164 -12.26 -15.09 -4.63
CA LYS A 164 -11.26 -16.15 -4.80
C LYS A 164 -10.04 -15.73 -5.63
N LEU A 165 -9.51 -14.53 -5.34
CA LEU A 165 -8.34 -14.00 -6.02
C LEU A 165 -7.16 -14.98 -5.94
N SER A 166 -6.37 -15.07 -7.01
CA SER A 166 -5.18 -15.95 -7.04
C SER A 166 -4.14 -15.56 -5.99
N THR A 167 -4.00 -14.28 -5.73
CA THR A 167 -3.03 -13.75 -4.75
C THR A 167 -3.52 -12.40 -4.21
N VAL A 168 -3.39 -12.21 -2.89
CA VAL A 168 -3.68 -10.94 -2.22
C VAL A 168 -2.44 -10.49 -1.45
N VAL A 169 -1.84 -9.39 -1.86
CA VAL A 169 -0.62 -8.86 -1.27
C VAL A 169 -0.92 -7.55 -0.54
N ASN A 170 -0.68 -7.54 0.77
CA ASN A 170 -0.69 -6.33 1.56
C ASN A 170 0.73 -5.76 1.64
N TYR A 171 0.90 -4.49 1.27
CA TYR A 171 2.18 -3.81 1.40
C TYR A 171 2.12 -2.63 2.38
N TYR A 172 3.22 -2.39 3.04
CA TYR A 172 3.43 -1.23 3.89
C TYR A 172 4.61 -0.40 3.38
N GLY A 173 4.42 0.89 3.30
CA GLY A 173 5.45 1.82 2.87
C GLY A 173 5.05 3.26 3.09
N VAL A 174 6.04 4.14 3.10
CA VAL A 174 5.88 5.59 3.29
C VAL A 174 6.44 6.33 2.08
N VAL A 175 5.85 7.48 1.78
CA VAL A 175 6.27 8.28 0.62
C VAL A 175 7.71 8.82 0.77
N GLU A 176 8.16 8.99 1.99
CA GLU A 176 9.53 9.39 2.35
C GLU A 176 10.57 8.31 2.00
N GLN A 177 10.14 7.05 1.78
CA GLN A 177 11.01 5.94 1.39
C GLN A 177 10.43 5.17 0.19
N THR A 178 10.01 5.90 -0.83
CA THR A 178 9.41 5.34 -2.06
C THR A 178 10.31 4.24 -2.64
N GLY A 179 9.70 3.13 -3.09
CA GLY A 179 10.42 1.96 -3.62
C GLY A 179 10.90 0.97 -2.57
N SER A 180 10.96 1.38 -1.30
CA SER A 180 11.36 0.55 -0.15
C SER A 180 10.12 0.13 0.62
N ILE A 181 9.41 -0.88 0.12
CA ILE A 181 8.19 -1.39 0.74
C ILE A 181 8.42 -2.68 1.49
N PHE A 182 7.59 -2.91 2.51
CA PHE A 182 7.50 -4.17 3.24
C PHE A 182 6.30 -4.94 2.73
N ILE A 183 6.43 -6.25 2.58
CA ILE A 183 5.35 -7.13 2.11
C ILE A 183 4.91 -8.02 3.26
N GLU A 184 3.62 -8.17 3.43
CA GLU A 184 3.03 -9.12 4.36
C GLU A 184 3.11 -10.54 3.80
N CYS A 185 3.68 -11.45 4.57
CA CYS A 185 3.79 -12.86 4.22
C CYS A 185 2.46 -13.58 4.50
N GLU A 186 1.94 -14.30 3.54
CA GLU A 186 0.71 -15.09 3.69
C GLU A 186 0.85 -16.22 4.72
N LYS A 187 2.07 -16.81 4.86
CA LYS A 187 2.31 -17.92 5.77
C LYS A 187 2.31 -17.52 7.25
N CYS A 188 2.83 -16.33 7.59
CA CYS A 188 2.97 -15.89 8.98
C CYS A 188 2.14 -14.64 9.32
N ASN A 189 1.49 -14.00 8.35
CA ASN A 189 0.74 -12.76 8.50
C ASN A 189 1.56 -11.64 9.17
N CYS A 190 2.87 -11.58 8.86
CA CYS A 190 3.79 -10.54 9.31
C CYS A 190 4.39 -9.82 8.12
N PHE A 191 4.71 -8.54 8.28
CA PHE A 191 5.57 -7.83 7.34
C PHE A 191 7.02 -8.26 7.55
N HIS A 192 7.79 -8.31 6.47
CA HIS A 192 9.22 -8.66 6.52
C HIS A 192 10.08 -7.53 6.00
N THR A 193 11.23 -7.35 6.68
CA THR A 193 12.31 -6.53 6.13
C THR A 193 12.99 -7.26 4.97
N ASN A 194 13.62 -6.50 4.10
CA ASN A 194 14.34 -7.02 2.95
C ASN A 194 15.70 -6.30 2.80
N ILE A 195 16.45 -6.60 1.75
CA ILE A 195 17.80 -6.04 1.52
C ILE A 195 17.84 -4.51 1.37
N PHE A 196 16.69 -3.84 1.18
CA PHE A 196 16.60 -2.40 0.97
C PHE A 196 16.15 -1.64 2.22
N ASN A 197 15.63 -2.35 3.23
CA ASN A 197 15.00 -1.71 4.38
C ASN A 197 15.17 -2.52 5.67
N ASP A 198 14.98 -1.82 6.78
CA ASP A 198 14.93 -2.40 8.10
C ASP A 198 13.90 -1.68 8.97
N VAL A 199 13.59 -2.23 10.13
CA VAL A 199 12.65 -1.67 11.10
C VAL A 199 13.25 -1.72 12.50
N ILE A 200 13.03 -0.65 13.27
CA ILE A 200 13.32 -0.55 14.70
C ILE A 200 12.02 -0.17 15.41
N ILE A 201 11.72 -0.82 16.51
CA ILE A 201 10.63 -0.41 17.39
C ILE A 201 11.21 0.43 18.52
N ARG A 202 10.59 1.60 18.80
CA ARG A 202 11.05 2.59 19.78
C ARG A 202 10.05 2.73 20.92
N ASP A 203 10.57 2.89 22.14
CA ASP A 203 9.75 3.28 23.29
C ASP A 203 9.44 4.79 23.30
N GLU A 204 8.75 5.26 24.33
CA GLU A 204 8.37 6.67 24.52
C GLU A 204 9.59 7.61 24.65
N ASN A 205 10.73 7.08 25.10
CA ASN A 205 12.00 7.80 25.25
C ASN A 205 12.89 7.65 24.00
N LEU A 206 12.34 7.09 22.90
CA LEU A 206 13.03 6.80 21.65
C LEU A 206 14.14 5.75 21.75
N ASN A 207 14.22 4.98 22.84
CA ASN A 207 15.16 3.88 22.95
C ASN A 207 14.67 2.68 22.13
N PRO A 208 15.59 1.90 21.51
CA PRO A 208 15.21 0.69 20.78
C PRO A 208 14.67 -0.38 21.73
N ILE A 209 13.49 -0.89 21.43
CA ILE A 209 12.89 -2.02 22.13
C ILE A 209 13.51 -3.31 21.58
N LYS A 210 14.25 -4.03 22.44
CA LYS A 210 14.89 -5.32 22.07
C LYS A 210 13.96 -6.52 22.34
N GLN A 211 12.95 -6.35 23.17
CA GLN A 211 11.99 -7.39 23.55
C GLN A 211 10.99 -7.65 22.44
N ASN A 212 10.89 -8.90 21.98
CA ASN A 212 9.87 -9.31 21.02
C ASN A 212 8.47 -9.16 21.56
N ASN A 213 7.50 -8.90 20.69
CA ASN A 213 6.09 -8.68 20.98
C ASN A 213 5.78 -7.49 21.90
N LYS A 214 6.78 -6.66 22.23
CA LYS A 214 6.57 -5.41 22.95
C LYS A 214 6.28 -4.29 21.95
N ARG A 215 5.15 -3.62 22.14
CA ARG A 215 4.68 -2.52 21.28
C ARG A 215 5.50 -1.25 21.48
N GLY A 216 5.63 -0.50 20.40
CA GLY A 216 6.24 0.81 20.39
C GLY A 216 6.11 1.48 19.01
N MET A 217 6.69 2.66 18.87
CA MET A 217 6.69 3.43 17.63
C MET A 217 7.56 2.75 16.57
N ILE A 218 7.07 2.70 15.35
CA ILE A 218 7.79 2.14 14.21
C ILE A 218 8.75 3.19 13.65
N GLN A 219 10.04 2.87 13.62
CA GLN A 219 11.04 3.59 12.84
C GLN A 219 11.44 2.72 11.64
N VAL A 220 11.25 3.25 10.44
CA VAL A 220 11.65 2.58 9.20
C VAL A 220 12.99 3.12 8.72
N LEU A 221 13.84 2.21 8.26
CA LEU A 221 15.15 2.50 7.69
C LEU A 221 15.18 2.08 6.23
N SER A 222 15.84 2.86 5.39
CA SER A 222 16.04 2.52 3.98
C SER A 222 17.41 3.00 3.48
N ILE A 223 18.04 2.18 2.64
CA ILE A 223 19.28 2.54 1.97
C ILE A 223 19.06 3.33 0.67
N LEU A 224 17.81 3.46 0.23
CA LEU A 224 17.47 4.05 -1.08
C LEU A 224 17.54 5.59 -1.13
N PRO A 225 17.08 6.34 -0.10
CA PRO A 225 17.15 7.79 -0.14
C PRO A 225 18.59 8.29 -0.20
N SER A 226 18.95 8.99 -1.28
CA SER A 226 20.28 9.57 -1.51
C SER A 226 20.24 11.06 -1.84
N SER A 227 19.11 11.56 -2.35
CA SER A 227 18.92 12.97 -2.72
C SER A 227 18.17 13.80 -1.65
N TYR A 228 17.74 13.17 -0.56
CA TYR A 228 17.05 13.79 0.56
C TYR A 228 17.25 12.96 1.84
N PRO A 229 17.07 13.52 3.05
CA PRO A 229 17.28 12.84 4.33
C PRO A 229 16.10 11.91 4.69
N GLY A 230 15.89 10.83 3.90
CA GLY A 230 14.82 9.86 4.06
C GLY A 230 15.25 8.49 4.60
N ASN A 231 16.54 8.32 4.96
CA ASN A 231 17.08 7.01 5.33
C ASN A 231 16.51 6.43 6.63
N SER A 232 16.06 7.31 7.54
CA SER A 232 15.57 6.92 8.86
C SER A 232 14.36 7.80 9.22
N ILE A 233 13.18 7.20 9.31
CA ILE A 233 11.93 7.90 9.55
C ILE A 233 11.20 7.28 10.74
N LEU A 234 10.98 8.06 11.79
CA LEU A 234 10.10 7.69 12.90
C LEU A 234 8.65 7.98 12.49
N LEU A 235 7.80 6.97 12.61
CA LEU A 235 6.40 7.05 12.20
C LEU A 235 5.48 7.21 13.40
N GLU A 236 4.28 7.68 13.14
CA GLU A 236 3.19 7.69 14.13
C GLU A 236 2.40 6.35 14.14
N ASP A 237 2.95 5.33 13.53
CA ASP A 237 2.40 3.98 13.55
C ASP A 237 3.03 3.17 14.69
N GLU A 238 2.22 2.37 15.38
CA GLU A 238 2.61 1.44 16.43
C GLU A 238 2.76 0.03 15.88
N GLY A 239 3.78 -0.68 16.36
CA GLY A 239 4.00 -2.07 15.97
C GLY A 239 4.95 -2.78 16.93
N PHE A 240 5.32 -4.00 16.57
CA PHE A 240 6.25 -4.81 17.35
C PHE A 240 6.98 -5.84 16.47
N ILE A 241 8.21 -6.20 16.89
CA ILE A 241 8.95 -7.30 16.29
C ILE A 241 8.38 -8.63 16.77
N VAL A 242 8.16 -9.55 15.84
CA VAL A 242 7.69 -10.92 16.13
C VAL A 242 8.88 -11.86 16.23
N ASN A 243 8.86 -12.78 17.21
CA ASN A 243 9.89 -13.81 17.30
C ASN A 243 9.76 -14.80 16.14
N GLN A 244 10.80 -14.92 15.32
CA GLN A 244 10.82 -15.67 14.06
C GLN A 244 10.82 -17.21 14.18
N LYS A 245 10.67 -17.80 15.34
CA LYS A 245 10.60 -19.27 15.46
C LYS A 245 9.33 -19.89 14.85
N ASN A 246 8.82 -19.28 13.77
CA ASN A 246 7.72 -19.87 13.03
C ASN A 246 8.27 -20.67 11.85
N GLU A 247 8.36 -21.99 12.01
CA GLU A 247 8.83 -22.99 11.01
C GLU A 247 8.11 -22.89 9.66
N LYS A 248 7.06 -22.07 9.59
CA LYS A 248 6.23 -21.89 8.38
C LYS A 248 6.70 -20.79 7.43
N CYS A 249 7.66 -19.95 7.82
CA CYS A 249 8.08 -18.79 7.03
C CYS A 249 9.54 -18.85 6.65
N ASP A 250 9.81 -18.95 5.34
CA ASP A 250 11.16 -19.03 4.76
C ASP A 250 11.85 -17.65 4.64
N ASN A 251 11.18 -16.56 5.04
CA ASN A 251 11.76 -15.21 4.98
C ASN A 251 12.85 -15.01 6.05
N THR A 252 14.02 -14.58 5.63
CA THR A 252 15.20 -14.35 6.50
C THR A 252 15.22 -12.96 7.16
N GLY A 253 14.41 -12.02 6.70
CA GLY A 253 14.32 -10.67 7.26
C GLY A 253 13.58 -10.64 8.62
N LYS A 254 13.72 -9.53 9.37
CA LYS A 254 12.95 -9.35 10.60
C LYS A 254 11.45 -9.40 10.29
N SER A 255 10.69 -10.10 11.14
CA SER A 255 9.23 -10.12 11.10
C SER A 255 8.67 -9.09 12.05
N PHE A 256 7.69 -8.30 11.58
CA PHE A 256 7.02 -7.34 12.44
C PHE A 256 5.52 -7.23 12.10
N LYS A 257 4.75 -6.76 13.08
CA LYS A 257 3.33 -6.44 12.90
C LYS A 257 3.08 -4.97 13.15
N ILE A 258 2.13 -4.43 12.40
CA ILE A 258 1.61 -3.07 12.58
C ILE A 258 0.28 -3.20 13.32
N VAL A 259 0.15 -2.49 14.44
CA VAL A 259 -1.04 -2.51 15.28
C VAL A 259 -2.03 -1.43 14.83
N GLY A 260 -1.52 -0.26 14.51
CA GLY A 260 -2.33 0.89 14.14
C GLY A 260 -1.55 2.19 14.34
N ARG A 261 -2.25 3.30 14.48
CA ARG A 261 -1.62 4.57 14.86
C ARG A 261 -1.64 4.80 16.36
N ILE A 262 -0.65 5.57 16.82
CA ILE A 262 -0.61 6.07 18.18
C ILE A 262 -1.87 6.91 18.44
N PRO A 263 -2.61 6.69 19.56
CA PRO A 263 -3.92 7.33 19.82
C PRO A 263 -3.93 8.86 19.77
N LYS A 264 -2.79 9.52 20.02
CA LYS A 264 -2.63 10.99 19.97
C LYS A 264 -2.29 11.52 18.57
N ALA A 265 -2.00 10.64 17.59
CA ALA A 265 -1.70 11.05 16.23
C ALA A 265 -2.98 11.44 15.47
N GLU A 266 -2.91 12.54 14.70
CA GLU A 266 -4.06 12.93 13.86
C GLU A 266 -4.46 11.81 12.89
N VAL A 267 -5.78 11.56 12.77
CA VAL A 267 -6.37 10.53 11.89
C VAL A 267 -6.28 10.95 10.41
N ARG A 268 -5.07 10.99 9.86
CA ARG A 268 -4.85 11.28 8.43
C ARG A 268 -3.98 10.20 7.81
N GLY A 269 -4.46 9.60 6.71
CA GLY A 269 -3.73 8.64 5.90
C GLY A 269 -3.34 9.22 4.54
N CYS A 270 -2.45 8.54 3.83
CA CYS A 270 -2.09 8.89 2.43
C CYS A 270 -3.31 8.96 1.50
N SER A 271 -4.42 8.33 1.86
CA SER A 271 -5.70 8.39 1.15
C SER A 271 -6.55 9.64 1.43
N ASP A 272 -6.21 10.47 2.43
CA ASP A 272 -7.10 11.54 2.94
C ASP A 272 -6.85 12.92 2.35
N VAL A 273 -5.81 13.11 1.58
CA VAL A 273 -5.45 14.41 0.96
C VAL A 273 -6.55 14.99 0.04
N TRP A 274 -7.55 14.19 -0.29
CA TRP A 274 -8.66 14.56 -1.19
C TRP A 274 -9.86 15.24 -0.53
N GLN A 275 -10.03 15.12 0.80
CA GLN A 275 -11.28 15.56 1.47
C GLN A 275 -11.23 16.95 2.11
N ILE A 276 -10.07 17.63 2.13
CA ILE A 276 -9.89 18.87 2.90
C ILE A 276 -10.47 20.13 2.22
N LYS A 277 -11.03 20.06 0.99
CA LYS A 277 -11.51 21.25 0.28
C LYS A 277 -13.00 21.35 0.00
N ASN A 278 -13.82 20.50 0.56
CA ASN A 278 -15.28 20.59 0.38
C ASN A 278 -16.03 21.05 1.64
N THR A 279 -15.36 21.70 2.58
CA THR A 279 -16.01 22.31 3.75
C THR A 279 -15.44 23.73 3.95
N ILE A 280 -15.78 24.63 3.05
CA ILE A 280 -15.95 26.08 3.27
C ILE A 280 -16.97 26.55 2.25
#